data_ad825c521a871a551060b47dc50d91ed
#
_entry.id   ad825c521a871a551060b47dc50d91ed
#
_cell.length_a   1.000
_cell.length_b   1.000
_cell.length_c   1.000
_cell.angle_alpha   90.00
_cell.angle_beta   90.00
_cell.angle_gamma   90.00
#
_symmetry.space_group_name_H-M   'P 1'
#
loop_
_entity.id
_entity.type
_entity.pdbx_description
1 polymer ?
#
loop_
_entity_poly.entity_id
_entity_poly.type
_entity_poly.pdbx_seq_one_letter_code
_entity_poly.pdbx_strand_id
1 'polypeptide(L)'
;MGASSVTSYIESGSGVAEGGRTGMTSVVVGLLFLLALPFSPLISVFGGSLPIPDPTGGNDPLFVSPVTAPALIVVGFLMMTAVRLIPWERFDEAIPAFLTILTLPLTFNISYGIGFGFISYVLIKLSRGRAGEVHPLLYGTALLFALAFVWPAWQGLLS
;
A
#
# COMPACT_ATOMS: atom_id res chain seq x y z
N MET A 1 -27.25 -4.79 -2.76
CA MET A 1 -26.57 -5.09 -1.50
C MET A 1 -25.42 -4.11 -1.37
N GLY A 2 -25.39 -3.25 -0.32
CA GLY A 2 -24.40 -2.18 -0.13
C GLY A 2 -23.07 -2.65 0.49
N ALA A 3 -22.62 -3.87 0.20
CA ALA A 3 -21.35 -4.36 0.71
C ALA A 3 -20.21 -3.95 -0.24
N SER A 4 -19.19 -3.29 0.31
CA SER A 4 -17.94 -3.00 -0.37
C SER A 4 -17.13 -4.28 -0.62
N SER A 5 -16.12 -4.20 -1.47
CA SER A 5 -15.18 -5.30 -1.71
C SER A 5 -14.55 -5.77 -0.40
N VAL A 6 -14.51 -7.09 -0.18
CA VAL A 6 -13.78 -7.68 0.96
C VAL A 6 -12.30 -7.59 0.68
N THR A 7 -11.58 -6.77 1.46
CA THR A 7 -10.14 -6.56 1.33
C THR A 7 -9.42 -7.12 2.55
N SER A 8 -8.38 -7.92 2.32
CA SER A 8 -7.49 -8.36 3.40
C SER A 8 -6.50 -7.26 3.73
N TYR A 9 -6.48 -6.83 4.99
CA TYR A 9 -5.54 -5.82 5.46
C TYR A 9 -4.24 -6.47 5.92
N ILE A 10 -3.11 -5.84 5.58
CA ILE A 10 -1.77 -6.30 5.97
C ILE A 10 -1.61 -6.27 7.50
N GLU A 11 -2.28 -5.35 8.16
CA GLU A 11 -2.32 -5.21 9.63
C GLU A 11 -2.85 -6.48 10.33
N SER A 12 -3.66 -7.28 9.63
CA SER A 12 -4.12 -8.59 10.13
C SER A 12 -2.96 -9.57 10.35
N GLY A 13 -1.80 -9.33 9.73
CA GLY A 13 -0.59 -10.12 9.91
C GLY A 13 -0.09 -10.10 11.36
N SER A 14 -0.27 -8.99 12.09
CA SER A 14 0.05 -8.90 13.52
C SER A 14 -0.82 -9.84 14.36
N GLY A 15 -2.12 -9.91 14.07
CA GLY A 15 -3.03 -10.84 14.73
C GLY A 15 -2.68 -12.31 14.47
N VAL A 16 -2.22 -12.62 13.27
CA VAL A 16 -1.75 -13.98 12.91
C VAL A 16 -0.44 -14.33 13.66
N ALA A 17 0.45 -13.35 13.83
CA ALA A 17 1.69 -13.51 14.57
C ALA A 17 1.42 -13.80 16.06
N GLU A 18 0.40 -13.18 16.66
CA GLU A 18 -0.05 -13.41 18.03
C GLU A 18 -0.86 -14.72 18.21
N GLY A 19 -1.00 -15.52 17.16
CA GLY A 19 -1.64 -16.84 17.23
C GLY A 19 -3.07 -16.91 16.68
N GLY A 20 -3.62 -15.82 16.16
CA GLY A 20 -4.95 -15.74 15.56
C GLY A 20 -5.05 -16.41 14.20
N ARG A 21 -4.87 -17.73 14.12
CA ARG A 21 -4.77 -18.50 12.85
C ARG A 21 -6.03 -19.29 12.50
N THR A 22 -7.08 -19.15 13.27
CA THR A 22 -8.32 -19.93 13.08
C THR A 22 -9.49 -19.04 12.65
N GLY A 23 -10.49 -19.64 11.98
CA GLY A 23 -11.72 -18.94 11.64
C GLY A 23 -12.46 -18.33 12.86
N MET A 24 -12.21 -18.89 14.05
CA MET A 24 -12.74 -18.37 15.31
C MET A 24 -12.29 -16.91 15.57
N THR A 25 -11.05 -16.58 15.23
CA THR A 25 -10.53 -15.22 15.33
C THR A 25 -11.33 -14.24 14.47
N SER A 26 -11.67 -14.63 13.24
CA SER A 26 -12.48 -13.81 12.34
C SER A 26 -13.91 -13.62 12.86
N VAL A 27 -14.49 -14.63 13.48
CA VAL A 27 -15.84 -14.53 14.11
C VAL A 27 -15.79 -13.55 15.29
N VAL A 28 -14.78 -13.65 16.16
CA VAL A 28 -14.61 -12.73 17.30
C VAL A 28 -14.41 -11.29 16.81
N VAL A 29 -13.58 -11.08 15.81
CA VAL A 29 -13.36 -9.75 15.21
C VAL A 29 -14.66 -9.23 14.60
N GLY A 30 -15.43 -10.05 13.89
CA GLY A 30 -16.72 -9.67 13.34
C GLY A 30 -17.73 -9.27 14.41
N LEU A 31 -17.78 -10.00 15.52
CA LEU A 31 -18.64 -9.64 16.68
C LEU A 31 -18.20 -8.32 17.32
N LEU A 32 -16.90 -8.07 17.45
CA LEU A 32 -16.39 -6.80 17.95
C LEU A 32 -16.76 -5.63 17.04
N PHE A 33 -16.72 -5.80 15.72
CA PHE A 33 -17.21 -4.80 14.78
C PHE A 33 -18.70 -4.54 14.92
N LEU A 34 -19.53 -5.57 15.11
CA LEU A 34 -20.97 -5.41 15.36
C LEU A 34 -21.23 -4.67 16.67
N LEU A 35 -20.46 -4.96 17.73
CA LEU A 35 -20.51 -4.24 19.01
C LEU A 35 -20.05 -2.77 18.88
N ALA A 36 -19.17 -2.47 17.96
CA ALA A 36 -18.69 -1.11 17.70
C ALA A 36 -19.70 -0.25 16.93
N LEU A 37 -20.68 -0.84 16.23
CA LEU A 37 -21.67 -0.10 15.43
C LEU A 37 -22.41 0.99 16.20
N PRO A 38 -22.99 0.73 17.42
CA PRO A 38 -23.66 1.77 18.19
C PRO A 38 -22.69 2.89 18.65
N PHE A 39 -21.39 2.62 18.67
CA PHE A 39 -20.35 3.61 19.03
C PHE A 39 -19.80 4.34 17.80
N SER A 40 -20.39 4.18 16.62
CA SER A 40 -19.93 4.82 15.39
C SER A 40 -19.80 6.35 15.49
N PRO A 41 -20.68 7.11 16.21
CA PRO A 41 -20.47 8.54 16.40
C PRO A 41 -19.19 8.85 17.19
N LEU A 42 -18.87 8.02 18.18
CA LEU A 42 -17.64 8.18 18.96
C LEU A 42 -16.40 7.87 18.11
N ILE A 43 -16.48 6.81 17.32
CA ILE A 43 -15.41 6.42 16.39
C ILE A 43 -15.17 7.51 15.34
N SER A 44 -16.21 8.16 14.84
CA SER A 44 -16.08 9.26 13.88
C SER A 44 -15.38 10.49 14.45
N VAL A 45 -15.49 10.75 15.76
CA VAL A 45 -14.75 11.82 16.43
C VAL A 45 -13.25 11.52 16.45
N PHE A 46 -12.88 10.27 16.69
CA PHE A 46 -11.46 9.85 16.69
C PHE A 46 -10.90 9.62 15.30
N GLY A 47 -11.70 9.09 14.37
CA GLY A 47 -11.31 8.81 12.99
C GLY A 47 -11.57 9.95 12.01
N GLY A 48 -12.22 11.03 12.46
CA GLY A 48 -12.53 12.17 11.62
C GLY A 48 -11.31 12.95 11.18
N SER A 49 -11.36 13.46 9.96
CA SER A 49 -10.37 14.39 9.44
C SER A 49 -10.83 15.82 9.73
N LEU A 50 -9.91 16.64 10.24
CA LEU A 50 -10.14 18.07 10.45
C LEU A 50 -9.73 18.83 9.19
N PRO A 51 -10.65 19.62 8.59
CA PRO A 51 -10.27 20.51 7.50
C PRO A 51 -9.43 21.67 8.06
N ILE A 52 -8.21 21.79 7.59
CA ILE A 52 -7.34 22.93 7.91
C ILE A 52 -7.24 23.79 6.67
N PRO A 53 -7.36 25.14 6.79
CA PRO A 53 -7.11 26.04 5.68
C PRO A 53 -5.72 25.78 5.10
N ASP A 54 -5.64 25.74 3.75
CA ASP A 54 -4.35 25.53 3.08
C ASP A 54 -3.41 26.70 3.42
N PRO A 55 -2.24 26.43 4.05
CA PRO A 55 -1.26 27.47 4.39
C PRO A 55 -0.62 28.10 3.13
N THR A 56 -0.79 27.48 1.96
CA THR A 56 -0.29 28.00 0.69
C THR A 56 -1.28 28.90 -0.03
N GLY A 57 -2.48 29.14 0.55
CA GLY A 57 -3.50 30.00 -0.01
C GLY A 57 -4.35 29.35 -1.12
N GLY A 58 -4.30 28.03 -1.23
CA GLY A 58 -5.19 27.25 -2.08
C GLY A 58 -6.64 27.27 -1.56
N ASN A 59 -7.61 27.10 -2.46
CA ASN A 59 -9.03 27.07 -2.10
C ASN A 59 -9.49 25.72 -1.55
N ASP A 60 -8.64 24.67 -1.62
CA ASP A 60 -8.99 23.32 -1.18
C ASP A 60 -8.51 23.09 0.25
N PRO A 61 -9.40 22.73 1.19
CA PRO A 61 -8.99 22.45 2.56
C PRO A 61 -8.12 21.19 2.65
N LEU A 62 -7.02 21.28 3.38
CA LEU A 62 -6.21 20.12 3.72
C LEU A 62 -6.91 19.33 4.83
N PHE A 63 -7.10 18.04 4.61
CA PHE A 63 -7.68 17.15 5.61
C PHE A 63 -6.58 16.48 6.44
N VAL A 64 -6.53 16.79 7.72
CA VAL A 64 -5.56 16.21 8.65
C VAL A 64 -6.28 15.31 9.64
N SER A 65 -5.75 14.11 9.83
CA SER A 65 -6.28 13.10 10.75
C SER A 65 -5.35 12.95 11.96
N PRO A 66 -5.48 13.79 13.00
CA PRO A 66 -4.49 13.86 14.07
C PRO A 66 -4.43 12.60 14.95
N VAL A 67 -5.49 11.80 14.97
CA VAL A 67 -5.55 10.57 15.77
C VAL A 67 -5.11 9.36 14.98
N THR A 68 -5.50 9.26 13.70
CA THR A 68 -5.14 8.12 12.84
C THR A 68 -3.69 8.16 12.37
N ALA A 69 -3.13 9.35 12.15
CA ALA A 69 -1.75 9.49 11.69
C ALA A 69 -0.71 8.87 12.66
N PRO A 70 -0.73 9.13 13.97
CA PRO A 70 0.18 8.47 14.91
C PRO A 70 0.00 6.96 14.95
N ALA A 71 -1.25 6.47 14.88
CA ALA A 71 -1.53 5.04 14.84
C ALA A 71 -0.91 4.37 13.60
N LEU A 72 -1.04 5.01 12.42
CA LEU A 72 -0.43 4.53 11.18
C LEU A 72 1.11 4.55 11.25
N ILE A 73 1.71 5.54 11.90
CA ILE A 73 3.16 5.60 12.12
C ILE A 73 3.62 4.41 12.96
N VAL A 74 2.92 4.10 14.06
CA VAL A 74 3.24 2.94 14.90
C VAL A 74 3.10 1.63 14.13
N VAL A 75 2.01 1.45 13.39
CA VAL A 75 1.82 0.26 12.53
C VAL A 75 2.92 0.18 11.47
N GLY A 76 3.25 1.28 10.82
CA GLY A 76 4.34 1.35 9.85
C GLY A 76 5.68 0.94 10.46
N PHE A 77 5.98 1.42 11.67
CA PHE A 77 7.19 1.02 12.41
C PHE A 77 7.23 -0.49 12.68
N LEU A 78 6.13 -1.08 13.13
CA LEU A 78 6.04 -2.53 13.35
C LEU A 78 6.23 -3.31 12.05
N MET A 79 5.74 -2.79 10.92
CA MET A 79 5.90 -3.40 9.61
C MET A 79 7.31 -3.24 9.02
N MET A 80 8.13 -2.32 9.52
CA MET A 80 9.53 -2.15 9.07
C MET A 80 10.39 -3.40 9.29
N THR A 81 9.99 -4.31 10.15
CA THR A 81 10.68 -5.60 10.30
C THR A 81 10.71 -6.40 9.00
N ALA A 82 9.70 -6.25 8.14
CA ALA A 82 9.65 -6.89 6.83
C ALA A 82 10.77 -6.41 5.88
N VAL A 83 11.26 -5.18 6.05
CA VAL A 83 12.38 -4.62 5.27
C VAL A 83 13.68 -5.42 5.48
N ARG A 84 13.82 -6.07 6.63
CA ARG A 84 14.98 -6.95 6.92
C ARG A 84 14.98 -8.23 6.09
N LEU A 85 13.83 -8.63 5.55
CA LEU A 85 13.70 -9.82 4.69
C LEU A 85 14.20 -9.55 3.27
N ILE A 86 14.43 -8.30 2.91
CA ILE A 86 14.95 -7.92 1.60
C ILE A 86 16.46 -8.23 1.59
N PRO A 87 16.94 -9.03 0.62
CA PRO A 87 18.36 -9.33 0.49
C PRO A 87 19.12 -8.15 -0.10
N TRP A 88 19.47 -7.17 0.73
CA TRP A 88 20.14 -5.93 0.33
C TRP A 88 21.49 -6.14 -0.34
N GLU A 89 22.13 -7.28 -0.11
CA GLU A 89 23.41 -7.65 -0.74
C GLU A 89 23.26 -7.99 -2.23
N ARG A 90 22.06 -8.32 -2.66
CA ARG A 90 21.74 -8.68 -4.04
C ARG A 90 21.16 -7.48 -4.77
N PHE A 91 21.96 -6.78 -5.55
CA PHE A 91 21.56 -5.57 -6.28
C PHE A 91 20.34 -5.76 -7.18
N ASP A 92 20.14 -6.95 -7.72
CA ASP A 92 19.00 -7.29 -8.57
C ASP A 92 17.66 -7.34 -7.81
N GLU A 93 17.70 -7.52 -6.51
CA GLU A 93 16.52 -7.50 -5.62
C GLU A 93 16.46 -6.22 -4.78
N ALA A 94 17.61 -5.69 -4.39
CA ALA A 94 17.70 -4.48 -3.57
C ALA A 94 17.26 -3.22 -4.30
N ILE A 95 17.67 -3.03 -5.57
CA ILE A 95 17.31 -1.83 -6.35
C ILE A 95 15.79 -1.72 -6.57
N PRO A 96 15.07 -2.76 -7.03
CA PRO A 96 13.62 -2.70 -7.16
C PRO A 96 12.90 -2.44 -5.83
N ALA A 97 13.36 -3.07 -4.75
CA ALA A 97 12.80 -2.85 -3.43
C ALA A 97 13.00 -1.40 -2.96
N PHE A 98 14.20 -0.85 -3.14
CA PHE A 98 14.50 0.55 -2.83
C PHE A 98 13.63 1.51 -3.66
N LEU A 99 13.49 1.29 -4.96
CA LEU A 99 12.65 2.11 -5.83
C LEU A 99 11.18 2.05 -5.39
N THR A 100 10.67 0.88 -5.01
CA THR A 100 9.32 0.75 -4.47
C THR A 100 9.13 1.60 -3.21
N ILE A 101 10.04 1.45 -2.23
CA ILE A 101 10.00 2.16 -0.95
C ILE A 101 10.09 3.68 -1.16
N LEU A 102 10.91 4.11 -2.11
CA LEU A 102 11.09 5.54 -2.41
C LEU A 102 9.89 6.12 -3.17
N THR A 103 9.37 5.41 -4.16
CA THR A 103 8.29 5.92 -5.03
C THR A 103 6.95 6.00 -4.30
N LEU A 104 6.67 5.09 -3.36
CA LEU A 104 5.42 5.08 -2.59
C LEU A 104 5.12 6.43 -1.92
N PRO A 105 6.01 6.99 -1.07
CA PRO A 105 5.75 8.28 -0.42
C PRO A 105 5.83 9.47 -1.38
N LEU A 106 6.67 9.39 -2.44
CA LEU A 106 6.81 10.49 -3.39
C LEU A 106 5.59 10.68 -4.29
N THR A 107 4.91 9.59 -4.63
CA THR A 107 3.73 9.65 -5.51
C THR A 107 2.41 9.65 -4.76
N PHE A 108 2.41 9.41 -3.44
CA PHE A 108 1.21 9.20 -2.63
C PHE A 108 0.25 8.15 -3.23
N ASN A 109 0.80 7.24 -4.03
CA ASN A 109 0.01 6.25 -4.76
C ASN A 109 0.70 4.88 -4.73
N ILE A 110 0.01 3.91 -4.12
CA ILE A 110 0.51 2.54 -3.94
C ILE A 110 0.77 1.88 -5.30
N SER A 111 -0.11 2.10 -6.29
CA SER A 111 0.01 1.48 -7.61
C SER A 111 1.27 1.94 -8.34
N TYR A 112 1.64 3.21 -8.24
CA TYR A 112 2.89 3.71 -8.82
C TYR A 112 4.11 3.08 -8.16
N GLY A 113 4.15 3.00 -6.82
CA GLY A 113 5.26 2.37 -6.10
C GLY A 113 5.47 0.91 -6.50
N ILE A 114 4.40 0.12 -6.46
CA ILE A 114 4.45 -1.31 -6.84
C ILE A 114 4.82 -1.47 -8.32
N GLY A 115 4.22 -0.64 -9.19
CA GLY A 115 4.49 -0.69 -10.63
C GLY A 115 5.96 -0.41 -10.97
N PHE A 116 6.55 0.64 -10.39
CA PHE A 116 7.98 0.94 -10.55
C PHE A 116 8.86 -0.20 -10.03
N GLY A 117 8.50 -0.80 -8.91
CA GLY A 117 9.20 -1.96 -8.36
C GLY A 117 9.20 -3.15 -9.32
N PHE A 118 8.05 -3.54 -9.85
CA PHE A 118 7.94 -4.66 -10.77
C PHE A 118 8.62 -4.41 -12.10
N ILE A 119 8.44 -3.23 -12.68
CA ILE A 119 9.11 -2.86 -13.93
C ILE A 119 10.62 -2.88 -13.76
N SER A 120 11.16 -2.26 -12.71
CA SER A 120 12.60 -2.23 -12.46
C SER A 120 13.17 -3.63 -12.18
N TYR A 121 12.44 -4.48 -11.45
CA TYR A 121 12.85 -5.86 -11.20
C TYR A 121 13.00 -6.65 -12.52
N VAL A 122 11.98 -6.58 -13.35
CA VAL A 122 11.99 -7.27 -14.66
C VAL A 122 13.12 -6.74 -15.55
N LEU A 123 13.31 -5.41 -15.62
CA LEU A 123 14.36 -4.80 -16.42
C LEU A 123 15.76 -5.20 -15.96
N ILE A 124 16.03 -5.23 -14.67
CA ILE A 124 17.33 -5.61 -14.11
C ILE A 124 17.60 -7.11 -14.34
N LYS A 125 16.62 -7.99 -14.16
CA LYS A 125 16.77 -9.41 -14.43
C LYS A 125 17.00 -9.70 -15.91
N LEU A 126 16.30 -8.98 -16.80
CA LEU A 126 16.53 -9.07 -18.25
C LEU A 126 17.94 -8.60 -18.64
N SER A 127 18.41 -7.45 -18.12
CA SER A 127 19.74 -6.91 -18.42
C SER A 127 20.87 -7.82 -17.97
N ARG A 128 20.65 -8.61 -16.91
CA ARG A 128 21.59 -9.64 -16.41
C ARG A 128 21.51 -11.00 -17.10
N GLY A 129 20.66 -11.13 -18.10
CA GLY A 129 20.45 -12.42 -18.83
C GLY A 129 19.77 -13.50 -17.99
N ARG A 130 19.16 -13.12 -16.85
CA ARG A 130 18.47 -14.05 -15.93
C ARG A 130 16.96 -14.07 -16.12
N ALA A 131 16.52 -13.92 -17.35
CA ALA A 131 15.10 -13.90 -17.71
C ALA A 131 14.32 -15.14 -17.24
N GLY A 132 14.97 -16.31 -17.20
CA GLY A 132 14.36 -17.57 -16.75
C GLY A 132 14.06 -17.65 -15.23
N GLU A 133 14.63 -16.78 -14.42
CA GLU A 133 14.36 -16.72 -12.98
C GLU A 133 13.09 -15.93 -12.64
N VAL A 134 12.57 -15.15 -13.59
CA VAL A 134 11.39 -14.33 -13.42
C VAL A 134 10.14 -15.13 -13.76
N HIS A 135 9.22 -15.23 -12.81
CA HIS A 135 7.96 -15.92 -13.04
C HIS A 135 7.16 -15.23 -14.16
N PRO A 136 6.55 -15.97 -15.12
CA PRO A 136 5.83 -15.39 -16.25
C PRO A 136 4.72 -14.40 -15.86
N LEU A 137 4.09 -14.58 -14.71
CA LEU A 137 3.11 -13.62 -14.17
C LEU A 137 3.71 -12.23 -13.88
N LEU A 138 5.00 -12.17 -13.48
CA LEU A 138 5.66 -10.88 -13.23
C LEU A 138 5.91 -10.10 -14.52
N TYR A 139 6.17 -10.78 -15.63
CA TYR A 139 6.23 -10.14 -16.95
C TYR A 139 4.88 -9.54 -17.34
N GLY A 140 3.79 -10.30 -17.13
CA GLY A 140 2.44 -9.83 -17.40
C GLY A 140 2.06 -8.61 -16.55
N THR A 141 2.34 -8.65 -15.25
CA THR A 141 2.04 -7.53 -14.34
C THR A 141 2.92 -6.30 -14.64
N ALA A 142 4.21 -6.47 -14.90
CA ALA A 142 5.09 -5.36 -15.28
C ALA A 142 4.66 -4.72 -16.60
N LEU A 143 4.23 -5.49 -17.57
CA LEU A 143 3.69 -4.99 -18.84
C LEU A 143 2.39 -4.20 -18.63
N LEU A 144 1.48 -4.71 -17.81
CA LEU A 144 0.22 -4.02 -17.48
C LEU A 144 0.50 -2.68 -16.77
N PHE A 145 1.42 -2.63 -15.82
CA PHE A 145 1.82 -1.38 -15.18
C PHE A 145 2.49 -0.42 -16.16
N ALA A 146 3.37 -0.90 -17.04
CA ALA A 146 4.00 -0.07 -18.06
C ALA A 146 2.96 0.56 -19.00
N LEU A 147 1.98 -0.22 -19.45
CA LEU A 147 0.86 0.27 -20.26
C LEU A 147 0.00 1.28 -19.50
N ALA A 148 -0.30 0.98 -18.23
CA ALA A 148 -1.08 1.87 -17.38
C ALA A 148 -0.39 3.23 -17.13
N PHE A 149 0.95 3.25 -17.10
CA PHE A 149 1.71 4.50 -16.93
C PHE A 149 1.85 5.30 -18.22
N VAL A 150 1.92 4.62 -19.36
CA VAL A 150 2.00 5.26 -20.68
C VAL A 150 0.64 5.82 -21.11
N TRP A 151 -0.47 5.18 -20.71
CA TRP A 151 -1.82 5.58 -21.12
C TRP A 151 -2.19 7.05 -20.84
N PRO A 152 -2.02 7.58 -19.60
CA PRO A 152 -2.31 9.00 -19.33
C PRO A 152 -1.33 9.95 -20.05
N ALA A 153 -0.07 9.53 -20.23
CA ALA A 153 0.89 10.33 -21.00
C ALA A 153 0.48 10.42 -22.49
N TRP A 154 -0.05 9.33 -23.04
CA TRP A 154 -0.57 9.29 -24.41
C TRP A 154 -1.81 10.16 -24.60
N GLN A 155 -2.72 10.18 -23.64
CA GLN A 155 -3.91 11.04 -23.67
C GLN A 155 -3.53 12.52 -23.62
N GLY A 156 -2.52 12.90 -22.82
CA GLY A 156 -2.02 14.27 -22.75
C GLY A 156 -1.28 14.76 -24.01
N LEU A 157 -0.86 13.85 -24.90
CA LEU A 157 -0.25 14.19 -26.18
C LEU A 157 -1.30 14.36 -27.31
N LEU A 158 -2.51 13.83 -27.11
CA LEU A 158 -3.61 13.88 -28.09
C LEU A 158 -4.64 15.00 -27.79
N SER A 159 -4.54 15.65 -26.63
CA SER A 159 -5.34 16.82 -26.22
C SER A 159 -4.58 18.12 -26.42
#